data_ac078af979e731681bd6b7fda558c377
#
_entry.id   ac078af979e731681bd6b7fda558c377
#
_cell.length_a   1.000
_cell.length_b   1.000
_cell.length_c   1.000
_cell.angle_alpha   90.00
_cell.angle_beta   90.00
_cell.angle_gamma   90.00
#
_symmetry.space_group_name_H-M   'P 1'
#
loop_
_entity.id
_entity.type
_entity.pdbx_description
1 polymer ?
#
loop_
_entity_poly.entity_id
_entity_poly.type
_entity_poly.pdbx_seq_one_letter_code
_entity_poly.pdbx_strand_id
1 'polypeptide(L)'
;NKRTVESLIKAGAFDTMGDTRRALVEAHEDAVDAAVSKKRNEAHGQVDLFAGLMEFEEEESTVPPRPEFTRRDKLAFERDMLGLYVSDHPLKGLETELAKLAATPILDLIGDTEVRDGEQVQIAGLITTVQHRIARNSGNPYAILNVEDFGGEITVMFLGKTYAEYQNELVGDQIAVIRGRAQNRDDGVTITAQGIAIPQLAVGDNRPLTLTVVDTRATEEVVAQLDELLRRHPGESE
;
A
#
# COMPACT_ATOMS: atom_id res chain seq x y z
N ASN A 1 -14.63 -1.98 22.30
CA ASN A 1 -14.06 -3.28 21.98
C ASN A 1 -12.65 -3.08 21.38
N LYS A 2 -11.62 -3.75 21.97
CA LYS A 2 -10.22 -3.64 21.56
C LYS A 2 -10.03 -3.84 20.04
N ARG A 3 -10.62 -4.88 19.48
CA ARG A 3 -10.55 -5.16 18.01
C ARG A 3 -11.08 -4.00 17.18
N THR A 4 -12.18 -3.38 17.59
CA THR A 4 -12.74 -2.23 16.86
C THR A 4 -11.80 -1.04 16.88
N VAL A 5 -11.19 -0.76 18.05
CA VAL A 5 -10.21 0.34 18.19
C VAL A 5 -8.97 0.05 17.35
N GLU A 6 -8.43 -1.17 17.40
CA GLU A 6 -7.32 -1.60 16.56
C GLU A 6 -7.61 -1.42 15.06
N SER A 7 -8.79 -1.87 14.60
CA SER A 7 -9.19 -1.72 13.20
C SER A 7 -9.29 -0.25 12.79
N LEU A 8 -9.82 0.62 13.65
CA LEU A 8 -9.89 2.06 13.39
C LEU A 8 -8.51 2.72 13.35
N ILE A 9 -7.58 2.31 14.23
CA ILE A 9 -6.19 2.80 14.20
C ILE A 9 -5.52 2.37 12.88
N LYS A 10 -5.62 1.11 12.50
CA LYS A 10 -5.07 0.57 11.25
C LYS A 10 -5.67 1.25 10.01
N ALA A 11 -6.95 1.60 10.08
CA ALA A 11 -7.63 2.35 9.03
C ALA A 11 -7.23 3.84 8.96
N GLY A 12 -6.47 4.36 9.93
CA GLY A 12 -6.03 5.76 9.96
C GLY A 12 -7.00 6.74 10.59
N ALA A 13 -8.04 6.27 11.28
CA ALA A 13 -9.04 7.14 11.90
C ALA A 13 -8.48 8.09 12.97
N PHE A 14 -7.30 7.79 13.51
CA PHE A 14 -6.63 8.56 14.56
C PHE A 14 -5.40 9.33 14.08
N ASP A 15 -5.10 9.37 12.79
CA ASP A 15 -3.90 10.04 12.24
C ASP A 15 -3.83 11.53 12.58
N THR A 16 -4.96 12.18 12.86
CA THR A 16 -5.04 13.59 13.24
C THR A 16 -4.61 13.85 14.69
N MET A 17 -4.42 12.81 15.51
CA MET A 17 -4.00 12.98 16.91
C MET A 17 -2.50 13.25 17.07
N GLY A 18 -1.71 13.03 16.02
CA GLY A 18 -0.28 13.32 16.00
C GLY A 18 0.61 12.14 16.39
N ASP A 19 0.06 11.07 16.95
CA ASP A 19 0.78 9.84 17.24
C ASP A 19 0.85 8.92 16.03
N THR A 20 1.91 8.08 15.98
CA THR A 20 2.04 7.09 14.91
C THR A 20 1.04 5.95 15.09
N ARG A 21 0.54 5.38 13.99
CA ARG A 21 -0.38 4.22 14.06
C ARG A 21 0.23 3.06 14.86
N ARG A 22 1.55 2.85 14.74
CA ARG A 22 2.25 1.81 15.51
C ARG A 22 2.20 2.06 17.01
N ALA A 23 2.44 3.29 17.45
CA ALA A 23 2.36 3.66 18.84
C ALA A 23 0.95 3.44 19.40
N LEU A 24 -0.07 3.87 18.65
CA LEU A 24 -1.47 3.67 18.99
C LEU A 24 -1.86 2.19 19.03
N VAL A 25 -1.38 1.35 18.08
CA VAL A 25 -1.63 -0.09 18.10
C VAL A 25 -1.01 -0.76 19.31
N GLU A 26 0.19 -0.35 19.75
CA GLU A 26 0.82 -0.92 20.94
C GLU A 26 0.12 -0.49 22.24
N ALA A 27 -0.41 0.74 22.31
CA ALA A 27 -1.00 1.29 23.52
C ALA A 27 -2.53 1.05 23.67
N HIS A 28 -3.24 0.67 22.59
CA HIS A 28 -4.70 0.68 22.58
C HIS A 28 -5.35 -0.28 23.56
N GLU A 29 -4.74 -1.42 23.85
CA GLU A 29 -5.34 -2.41 24.77
C GLU A 29 -5.43 -1.87 26.18
N ASP A 30 -4.33 -1.30 26.68
CA ASP A 30 -4.27 -0.71 28.03
C ASP A 30 -5.19 0.51 28.13
N ALA A 31 -5.22 1.35 27.08
CA ALA A 31 -6.11 2.50 27.04
C ALA A 31 -7.61 2.11 27.08
N VAL A 32 -7.99 1.06 26.34
CA VAL A 32 -9.36 0.55 26.36
C VAL A 32 -9.70 -0.06 27.71
N ASP A 33 -8.82 -0.82 28.33
CA ASP A 33 -9.04 -1.40 29.66
C ASP A 33 -9.18 -0.33 30.73
N ALA A 34 -8.36 0.71 30.70
CA ALA A 34 -8.45 1.86 31.59
C ALA A 34 -9.80 2.60 31.43
N ALA A 35 -10.20 2.86 30.17
CA ALA A 35 -11.47 3.54 29.88
C ALA A 35 -12.70 2.70 30.33
N VAL A 36 -12.67 1.38 30.12
CA VAL A 36 -13.73 0.47 30.57
C VAL A 36 -13.80 0.43 32.10
N SER A 37 -12.65 0.37 32.77
CA SER A 37 -12.58 0.37 34.24
C SER A 37 -13.11 1.68 34.82
N LYS A 38 -12.71 2.82 34.27
CA LYS A 38 -13.21 4.14 34.65
C LYS A 38 -14.75 4.21 34.52
N LYS A 39 -15.27 3.84 33.37
CA LYS A 39 -16.73 3.84 33.12
C LYS A 39 -17.49 2.91 34.06
N ARG A 40 -16.93 1.76 34.42
CA ARG A 40 -17.52 0.80 35.33
C ARG A 40 -17.56 1.38 36.75
N ASN A 41 -16.50 2.03 37.22
CA ASN A 41 -16.42 2.66 38.53
C ASN A 41 -17.43 3.81 38.64
N GLU A 42 -17.55 4.63 37.60
CA GLU A 42 -18.57 5.69 37.53
C GLU A 42 -20.01 5.14 37.63
N ALA A 43 -20.29 4.04 36.90
CA ALA A 43 -21.59 3.38 36.91
C ALA A 43 -21.97 2.76 38.26
N HIS A 44 -21.00 2.41 39.09
CA HIS A 44 -21.23 1.86 40.41
C HIS A 44 -21.30 2.94 41.53
N GLY A 45 -21.31 4.23 41.14
CA GLY A 45 -21.42 5.34 42.08
C GLY A 45 -20.20 5.51 42.98
N GLN A 46 -19.08 4.87 42.67
CA GLN A 46 -17.79 5.18 43.28
C GLN A 46 -17.28 6.49 42.67
N VAL A 47 -17.86 7.58 43.10
CA VAL A 47 -17.25 8.90 42.91
C VAL A 47 -16.06 8.91 43.84
N ASP A 48 -14.86 9.03 43.29
CA ASP A 48 -13.64 9.21 44.05
C ASP A 48 -13.83 10.51 44.89
N LEU A 49 -13.99 10.36 46.21
CA LEU A 49 -14.25 11.47 47.12
C LEU A 49 -13.10 12.49 47.09
N PHE A 50 -11.95 12.11 46.56
CA PHE A 50 -10.76 12.93 46.41
C PHE A 50 -10.63 13.57 45.01
N ALA A 51 -11.51 13.20 44.05
CA ALA A 51 -11.52 13.77 42.72
C ALA A 51 -11.82 15.28 42.66
N GLY A 52 -12.41 15.83 43.71
CA GLY A 52 -12.67 17.26 43.85
C GLY A 52 -11.61 18.05 44.64
N LEU A 53 -10.58 17.39 45.20
CA LEU A 53 -9.54 18.01 46.01
C LEU A 53 -8.14 17.99 45.38
N MET A 54 -7.95 17.18 44.36
CA MET A 54 -6.78 17.26 43.47
C MET A 54 -7.25 17.86 42.17
N GLU A 55 -6.69 19.02 41.79
CA GLU A 55 -6.66 19.41 40.39
C GLU A 55 -6.11 18.20 39.67
N PHE A 56 -6.99 17.49 38.92
CA PHE A 56 -6.53 16.44 38.01
C PHE A 56 -5.64 17.14 37.01
N GLU A 57 -4.34 17.09 37.19
CA GLU A 57 -3.48 16.87 36.04
C GLU A 57 -4.07 15.61 35.41
N GLU A 58 -4.87 15.79 34.34
CA GLU A 58 -5.11 14.71 33.37
C GLU A 58 -3.71 14.20 33.11
N GLU A 59 -3.33 13.06 33.70
CA GLU A 59 -2.19 12.32 33.19
C GLU A 59 -2.53 12.09 31.73
N GLU A 60 -2.07 13.02 30.89
CA GLU A 60 -2.04 12.83 29.46
C GLU A 60 -1.36 11.47 29.31
N SER A 61 -2.17 10.46 29.02
CA SER A 61 -1.68 9.12 28.71
C SER A 61 -0.80 9.28 27.49
N THR A 62 0.46 9.63 27.75
CA THR A 62 1.43 9.86 26.68
C THR A 62 1.71 8.53 26.04
N VAL A 63 1.15 8.35 24.86
CA VAL A 63 1.45 7.18 24.03
C VAL A 63 2.95 7.13 23.82
N PRO A 64 3.66 6.05 24.17
CA PRO A 64 5.10 5.98 24.01
C PRO A 64 5.47 6.19 22.53
N PRO A 65 6.38 7.10 22.19
CA PRO A 65 6.75 7.36 20.81
C PRO A 65 7.34 6.11 20.17
N ARG A 66 6.83 5.75 18.99
CA ARG A 66 7.28 4.63 18.19
C ARG A 66 7.53 5.09 16.76
N PRO A 67 8.52 4.50 16.05
CA PRO A 67 8.64 4.72 14.61
C PRO A 67 7.37 4.21 13.92
N GLU A 68 6.94 4.94 12.88
CA GLU A 68 5.74 4.57 12.14
C GLU A 68 5.93 3.24 11.40
N PHE A 69 4.83 2.59 11.05
CA PHE A 69 4.81 1.48 10.10
C PHE A 69 5.37 1.90 8.76
N THR A 70 5.90 0.94 8.00
CA THR A 70 6.30 1.24 6.63
C THR A 70 5.11 1.71 5.79
N ARG A 71 5.36 2.47 4.72
CA ARG A 71 4.31 2.89 3.79
C ARG A 71 3.50 1.69 3.28
N ARG A 72 4.20 0.60 2.94
CA ARG A 72 3.58 -0.66 2.47
C ARG A 72 2.63 -1.24 3.51
N ASP A 73 3.06 -1.33 4.77
CA ASP A 73 2.23 -1.88 5.85
C ASP A 73 1.00 -1.02 6.10
N LYS A 74 1.13 0.32 6.09
CA LYS A 74 -0.01 1.24 6.25
C LYS A 74 -1.05 1.04 5.15
N LEU A 75 -0.62 0.95 3.91
CA LEU A 75 -1.51 0.72 2.77
C LEU A 75 -2.16 -0.67 2.83
N ALA A 76 -1.41 -1.70 3.25
CA ALA A 76 -1.98 -3.02 3.47
C ALA A 76 -3.07 -2.99 4.55
N PHE A 77 -2.85 -2.29 5.67
CA PHE A 77 -3.85 -2.14 6.72
C PHE A 77 -5.11 -1.39 6.25
N GLU A 78 -4.95 -0.30 5.50
CA GLU A 78 -6.09 0.43 4.93
C GLU A 78 -6.92 -0.48 4.02
N ARG A 79 -6.27 -1.22 3.15
CA ARG A 79 -6.94 -2.17 2.26
C ARG A 79 -7.65 -3.28 3.03
N ASP A 80 -7.00 -3.87 4.04
CA ASP A 80 -7.60 -4.93 4.86
C ASP A 80 -8.82 -4.44 5.65
N MET A 81 -8.77 -3.20 6.15
CA MET A 81 -9.82 -2.65 7.02
C MET A 81 -10.94 -1.95 6.24
N LEU A 82 -10.62 -1.26 5.16
CA LEU A 82 -11.54 -0.40 4.40
C LEU A 82 -11.85 -0.94 3.00
N GLY A 83 -11.05 -1.86 2.48
CA GLY A 83 -11.15 -2.36 1.12
C GLY A 83 -10.59 -1.40 0.05
N LEU A 84 -9.98 -0.28 0.47
CA LEU A 84 -9.42 0.73 -0.44
C LEU A 84 -8.22 1.43 0.22
N TYR A 85 -7.43 2.14 -0.58
CA TYR A 85 -6.32 2.96 -0.11
C TYR A 85 -6.80 4.40 0.14
N VAL A 86 -6.49 4.97 1.30
CA VAL A 86 -6.93 6.31 1.71
C VAL A 86 -5.76 7.28 1.83
N SER A 87 -4.68 6.88 2.48
CA SER A 87 -3.56 7.79 2.77
C SER A 87 -2.67 8.02 1.56
N ASP A 88 -2.53 7.03 0.70
CA ASP A 88 -1.67 7.10 -0.49
C ASP A 88 -2.03 5.97 -1.47
N HIS A 89 -1.49 6.03 -2.70
CA HIS A 89 -1.66 4.96 -3.69
C HIS A 89 -0.38 4.11 -3.76
N PRO A 90 -0.47 2.75 -3.79
CA PRO A 90 0.72 1.88 -3.86
C PRO A 90 1.64 2.19 -5.03
N LEU A 91 1.09 2.65 -6.16
CA LEU A 91 1.82 2.98 -7.38
C LEU A 91 2.38 4.42 -7.40
N LYS A 92 2.07 5.25 -6.40
CA LYS A 92 2.54 6.64 -6.36
C LYS A 92 4.06 6.72 -6.32
N GLY A 93 4.60 7.55 -7.20
CA GLY A 93 6.04 7.68 -7.42
C GLY A 93 6.61 6.69 -8.44
N LEU A 94 5.78 5.82 -9.00
CA LEU A 94 6.15 4.85 -10.04
C LEU A 94 5.52 5.19 -11.41
N GLU A 95 4.88 6.36 -11.53
CA GLU A 95 4.13 6.76 -12.73
C GLU A 95 4.99 6.66 -14.00
N THR A 96 6.19 7.22 -13.92
CA THR A 96 7.13 7.24 -15.06
C THR A 96 7.65 5.85 -15.41
N GLU A 97 7.92 5.02 -14.39
CA GLU A 97 8.43 3.67 -14.61
C GLU A 97 7.33 2.75 -15.16
N LEU A 98 6.12 2.84 -14.62
CA LEU A 98 4.98 2.10 -15.14
C LEU A 98 4.64 2.51 -16.58
N ALA A 99 4.68 3.80 -16.89
CA ALA A 99 4.44 4.28 -18.26
C ALA A 99 5.49 3.77 -19.26
N LYS A 100 6.72 3.52 -18.83
CA LYS A 100 7.74 2.89 -19.68
C LYS A 100 7.51 1.38 -19.88
N LEU A 101 6.93 0.73 -18.89
CA LEU A 101 6.69 -0.71 -18.89
C LEU A 101 5.35 -1.07 -19.53
N ALA A 102 4.33 -0.22 -19.39
CA ALA A 102 3.02 -0.40 -19.99
C ALA A 102 3.04 0.12 -21.44
N ALA A 103 2.82 -0.76 -22.41
CA ALA A 103 2.58 -0.31 -23.78
C ALA A 103 1.13 0.17 -23.98
N THR A 104 0.21 -0.27 -23.10
CA THR A 104 -1.23 0.04 -23.16
C THR A 104 -1.71 0.39 -21.74
N PRO A 105 -2.11 1.65 -21.47
CA PRO A 105 -2.77 2.04 -20.23
C PRO A 105 -4.09 1.29 -20.05
N ILE A 106 -4.44 0.94 -18.82
CA ILE A 106 -5.71 0.24 -18.53
C ILE A 106 -6.90 1.11 -18.92
N LEU A 107 -6.79 2.44 -18.73
CA LEU A 107 -7.85 3.38 -19.10
C LEU A 107 -8.22 3.27 -20.60
N ASP A 108 -7.25 3.05 -21.48
CA ASP A 108 -7.48 2.92 -22.92
C ASP A 108 -8.21 1.61 -23.26
N LEU A 109 -8.11 0.60 -22.38
CA LEU A 109 -8.78 -0.69 -22.55
C LEU A 109 -10.21 -0.71 -22.00
N ILE A 110 -10.48 0.04 -20.92
CA ILE A 110 -11.80 0.06 -20.25
C ILE A 110 -12.67 1.24 -20.69
N GLY A 111 -12.10 2.22 -21.40
CA GLY A 111 -12.80 3.39 -21.91
C GLY A 111 -13.62 3.10 -23.17
N ASP A 112 -14.17 4.17 -23.76
CA ASP A 112 -14.97 4.09 -25.01
C ASP A 112 -14.14 3.77 -26.27
N THR A 113 -12.86 3.43 -26.11
CA THR A 113 -11.99 3.07 -27.22
C THR A 113 -12.34 1.67 -27.71
N GLU A 114 -12.60 1.51 -29.01
CA GLU A 114 -12.86 0.21 -29.61
C GLU A 114 -11.60 -0.67 -29.57
N VAL A 115 -11.42 -1.39 -28.47
CA VAL A 115 -10.40 -2.43 -28.37
C VAL A 115 -10.80 -3.59 -29.28
N ARG A 116 -9.91 -3.97 -30.18
CA ARG A 116 -10.17 -5.11 -31.08
C ARG A 116 -10.07 -6.42 -30.31
N ASP A 117 -11.07 -7.28 -30.49
CA ASP A 117 -11.01 -8.63 -29.92
C ASP A 117 -9.79 -9.39 -30.45
N GLY A 118 -8.98 -9.95 -29.52
CA GLY A 118 -7.72 -10.60 -29.83
C GLY A 118 -6.50 -9.68 -29.95
N GLU A 119 -6.64 -8.38 -29.78
CA GLU A 119 -5.53 -7.43 -29.81
C GLU A 119 -4.48 -7.75 -28.75
N GLN A 120 -3.21 -7.68 -29.15
CA GLN A 120 -2.11 -7.86 -28.20
C GLN A 120 -1.88 -6.59 -27.39
N VAL A 121 -1.89 -6.75 -26.07
CA VAL A 121 -1.71 -5.68 -25.12
C VAL A 121 -0.62 -6.02 -24.10
N GLN A 122 0.02 -5.00 -23.58
CA GLN A 122 0.94 -5.11 -22.46
C GLN A 122 0.57 -4.05 -21.43
N ILE A 123 0.10 -4.49 -20.29
CA ILE A 123 -0.25 -3.63 -19.15
C ILE A 123 0.80 -3.74 -18.05
N ALA A 124 0.91 -2.70 -17.24
CA ALA A 124 1.71 -2.70 -16.02
C ALA A 124 0.86 -2.11 -14.88
N GLY A 125 0.79 -2.81 -13.76
CA GLY A 125 -0.04 -2.39 -12.65
C GLY A 125 0.14 -3.25 -11.41
N LEU A 126 -0.61 -2.92 -10.37
CA LEU A 126 -0.67 -3.65 -9.12
C LEU A 126 -1.67 -4.80 -9.23
N ILE A 127 -1.24 -6.01 -8.90
CA ILE A 127 -2.16 -7.14 -8.74
C ILE A 127 -2.94 -6.92 -7.42
N THR A 128 -4.21 -6.59 -7.53
CA THR A 128 -5.06 -6.32 -6.36
C THR A 128 -5.68 -7.59 -5.79
N THR A 129 -6.07 -8.52 -6.63
CA THR A 129 -6.63 -9.81 -6.20
C THR A 129 -6.11 -10.94 -7.06
N VAL A 130 -5.99 -12.13 -6.45
CA VAL A 130 -5.67 -13.38 -7.15
C VAL A 130 -6.65 -14.45 -6.69
N GLN A 131 -7.35 -15.07 -7.65
CA GLN A 131 -8.29 -16.14 -7.39
C GLN A 131 -7.90 -17.37 -8.19
N HIS A 132 -7.35 -18.38 -7.54
CA HIS A 132 -7.11 -19.68 -8.15
C HIS A 132 -8.41 -20.50 -8.18
N ARG A 133 -8.74 -21.04 -9.35
CA ARG A 133 -10.00 -21.77 -9.58
C ARG A 133 -9.74 -23.03 -10.42
N ILE A 134 -10.71 -23.93 -10.39
CA ILE A 134 -10.76 -25.12 -11.25
C ILE A 134 -11.97 -25.01 -12.16
N ALA A 135 -11.77 -25.15 -13.46
CA ALA A 135 -12.85 -25.08 -14.43
C ALA A 135 -13.77 -26.30 -14.30
N ARG A 136 -15.07 -26.06 -14.08
CA ARG A 136 -16.05 -27.14 -13.81
C ARG A 136 -16.16 -28.17 -14.97
N ASN A 137 -16.00 -27.72 -16.20
CA ASN A 137 -16.22 -28.58 -17.39
C ASN A 137 -14.97 -29.38 -17.76
N SER A 138 -13.77 -28.82 -17.59
CA SER A 138 -12.51 -29.45 -18.03
C SER A 138 -11.65 -29.96 -16.89
N GLY A 139 -11.94 -29.55 -15.63
CA GLY A 139 -11.07 -29.85 -14.48
C GLY A 139 -9.74 -29.10 -14.49
N ASN A 140 -9.48 -28.27 -15.48
CA ASN A 140 -8.22 -27.55 -15.59
C ASN A 140 -8.14 -26.38 -14.59
N PRO A 141 -7.01 -26.20 -13.92
CA PRO A 141 -6.80 -25.05 -13.06
C PRO A 141 -6.55 -23.80 -13.87
N TYR A 142 -6.96 -22.65 -13.31
CA TYR A 142 -6.75 -21.32 -13.87
C TYR A 142 -6.74 -20.27 -12.77
N ALA A 143 -6.30 -19.05 -13.07
CA ALA A 143 -6.40 -17.93 -12.15
C ALA A 143 -7.10 -16.74 -12.81
N ILE A 144 -7.82 -16.01 -11.97
CA ILE A 144 -8.38 -14.69 -12.30
C ILE A 144 -7.66 -13.68 -11.40
N LEU A 145 -7.08 -12.68 -12.02
CA LEU A 145 -6.42 -11.56 -11.36
C LEU A 145 -7.17 -10.28 -11.67
N ASN A 146 -7.23 -9.39 -10.69
CA ASN A 146 -7.53 -7.99 -10.95
C ASN A 146 -6.21 -7.22 -10.90
N VAL A 147 -5.99 -6.38 -11.91
CA VAL A 147 -4.80 -5.54 -12.04
C VAL A 147 -5.23 -4.09 -12.17
N GLU A 148 -4.66 -3.24 -11.32
CA GLU A 148 -4.99 -1.82 -11.24
C GLU A 148 -3.78 -0.96 -11.61
N ASP A 149 -4.02 0.08 -12.40
CA ASP A 149 -3.09 1.17 -12.63
C ASP A 149 -3.70 2.51 -12.18
N PHE A 150 -3.13 3.65 -12.57
CA PHE A 150 -3.71 4.96 -12.25
C PHE A 150 -5.01 5.26 -12.99
N GLY A 151 -5.32 4.54 -14.06
CA GLY A 151 -6.47 4.77 -14.91
C GLY A 151 -7.67 3.88 -14.60
N GLY A 152 -7.46 2.76 -13.90
CA GLY A 152 -8.54 1.85 -13.55
C GLY A 152 -8.07 0.44 -13.23
N GLU A 153 -9.03 -0.48 -13.15
CA GLU A 153 -8.82 -1.90 -12.89
C GLU A 153 -9.31 -2.74 -14.07
N ILE A 154 -8.57 -3.79 -14.41
CA ILE A 154 -8.92 -4.74 -15.44
C ILE A 154 -8.74 -6.18 -14.98
N THR A 155 -9.64 -7.06 -15.43
CA THR A 155 -9.55 -8.50 -15.13
C THR A 155 -8.61 -9.21 -16.12
N VAL A 156 -7.68 -10.00 -15.58
CA VAL A 156 -6.72 -10.81 -16.33
C VAL A 156 -6.90 -12.28 -16.01
N MET A 157 -6.96 -13.12 -17.02
CA MET A 157 -7.14 -14.57 -16.88
C MET A 157 -5.88 -15.32 -17.30
N PHE A 158 -5.35 -16.14 -16.39
CA PHE A 158 -4.28 -17.09 -16.67
C PHE A 158 -4.88 -18.47 -16.88
N LEU A 159 -4.76 -19.00 -18.09
CA LEU A 159 -5.40 -20.25 -18.51
C LEU A 159 -4.37 -21.29 -18.97
N GLY A 160 -4.68 -22.57 -18.80
CA GLY A 160 -3.96 -23.69 -19.38
C GLY A 160 -2.45 -23.68 -19.12
N LYS A 161 -1.64 -23.68 -20.18
CA LYS A 161 -0.17 -23.70 -20.06
C LYS A 161 0.40 -22.47 -19.38
N THR A 162 -0.13 -21.29 -19.68
CA THR A 162 0.30 -20.03 -19.08
C THR A 162 0.06 -20.04 -17.57
N TYR A 163 -1.06 -20.57 -17.12
CA TYR A 163 -1.31 -20.74 -15.70
C TYR A 163 -0.30 -21.69 -15.04
N ALA A 164 -0.08 -22.86 -15.67
CA ALA A 164 0.85 -23.85 -15.12
C ALA A 164 2.30 -23.33 -15.02
N GLU A 165 2.71 -22.48 -15.94
CA GLU A 165 4.04 -21.85 -15.97
C GLU A 165 4.21 -20.80 -14.87
N TYR A 166 3.22 -19.93 -14.70
CA TYR A 166 3.34 -18.74 -13.85
C TYR A 166 2.59 -18.81 -12.51
N GLN A 167 1.92 -19.91 -12.17
CA GLN A 167 1.06 -20.00 -10.98
C GLN A 167 1.72 -19.56 -9.66
N ASN A 168 3.04 -19.76 -9.52
CA ASN A 168 3.79 -19.41 -8.33
C ASN A 168 4.14 -17.91 -8.26
N GLU A 169 4.05 -17.20 -9.38
CA GLU A 169 4.31 -15.76 -9.48
C GLU A 169 3.02 -14.93 -9.30
N LEU A 170 1.85 -15.60 -9.35
CA LEU A 170 0.55 -14.94 -9.21
C LEU A 170 0.26 -14.67 -7.73
N VAL A 171 0.85 -13.61 -7.20
CA VAL A 171 0.70 -13.19 -5.80
C VAL A 171 0.10 -11.78 -5.77
N GLY A 172 -0.83 -11.55 -4.84
CA GLY A 172 -1.42 -10.22 -4.60
C GLY A 172 -0.40 -9.23 -4.05
N ASP A 173 -0.72 -7.95 -4.18
CA ASP A 173 0.07 -6.82 -3.72
C ASP A 173 1.48 -6.71 -4.35
N GLN A 174 1.61 -7.20 -5.58
CA GLN A 174 2.81 -7.10 -6.40
C GLN A 174 2.54 -6.28 -7.66
N ILE A 175 3.53 -5.48 -8.06
CA ILE A 175 3.52 -4.81 -9.35
C ILE A 175 3.97 -5.81 -10.41
N ALA A 176 3.19 -5.95 -11.46
CA ALA A 176 3.48 -6.86 -12.55
C ALA A 176 3.32 -6.19 -13.91
N VAL A 177 4.11 -6.66 -14.86
CA VAL A 177 3.93 -6.40 -16.29
C VAL A 177 3.31 -7.64 -16.93
N ILE A 178 2.13 -7.52 -17.49
CA ILE A 178 1.39 -8.64 -18.06
C ILE A 178 1.20 -8.41 -19.56
N ARG A 179 1.60 -9.40 -20.33
CA ARG A 179 1.33 -9.48 -21.77
C ARG A 179 0.18 -10.43 -22.01
N GLY A 180 -0.73 -10.04 -22.91
CA GLY A 180 -1.88 -10.87 -23.20
C GLY A 180 -2.65 -10.40 -24.43
N ARG A 181 -3.83 -10.97 -24.58
CA ARG A 181 -4.79 -10.57 -25.60
C ARG A 181 -6.05 -10.04 -24.98
N ALA A 182 -6.46 -8.88 -25.41
CA ALA A 182 -7.74 -8.31 -25.01
C ALA A 182 -8.90 -9.14 -25.59
N GLN A 183 -9.94 -9.31 -24.79
CA GLN A 183 -11.19 -9.96 -25.17
C GLN A 183 -12.35 -9.10 -24.76
N ASN A 184 -13.17 -8.73 -25.72
CA ASN A 184 -14.41 -8.01 -25.46
C ASN A 184 -15.48 -8.98 -24.98
N ARG A 185 -16.10 -8.68 -23.84
CA ARG A 185 -17.24 -9.42 -23.28
C ARG A 185 -18.38 -8.47 -23.02
N ASP A 186 -19.57 -9.01 -22.79
CA ASP A 186 -20.77 -8.22 -22.51
C ASP A 186 -20.62 -7.35 -21.25
N ASP A 187 -19.74 -7.74 -20.33
CA ASP A 187 -19.46 -7.08 -19.04
C ASP A 187 -18.16 -6.23 -19.05
N GLY A 188 -17.54 -6.06 -20.22
CA GLY A 188 -16.35 -5.24 -20.42
C GLY A 188 -15.17 -5.99 -21.02
N VAL A 189 -14.01 -5.34 -21.02
CA VAL A 189 -12.78 -5.90 -21.57
C VAL A 189 -12.06 -6.75 -20.53
N THR A 190 -11.64 -7.95 -20.91
CA THR A 190 -10.78 -8.83 -20.11
C THR A 190 -9.50 -9.14 -20.89
N ILE A 191 -8.42 -9.50 -20.18
CA ILE A 191 -7.17 -9.91 -20.82
C ILE A 191 -6.95 -11.41 -20.61
N THR A 192 -6.68 -12.15 -21.66
CA THR A 192 -6.13 -13.51 -21.55
C THR A 192 -4.62 -13.42 -21.58
N ALA A 193 -3.99 -13.72 -20.43
CA ALA A 193 -2.55 -13.62 -20.27
C ALA A 193 -1.77 -14.61 -21.12
N GLN A 194 -0.63 -14.16 -21.61
CA GLN A 194 0.38 -14.94 -22.32
C GLN A 194 1.69 -15.01 -21.55
N GLY A 195 1.91 -14.09 -20.60
CA GLY A 195 3.07 -14.05 -19.74
C GLY A 195 2.98 -12.93 -18.71
N ILE A 196 3.76 -13.07 -17.64
CA ILE A 196 3.91 -12.10 -16.58
C ILE A 196 5.40 -11.89 -16.30
N ALA A 197 5.77 -10.68 -15.91
CA ALA A 197 7.08 -10.36 -15.35
C ALA A 197 6.89 -9.47 -14.13
N ILE A 198 7.64 -9.77 -13.07
CA ILE A 198 7.67 -8.95 -11.86
C ILE A 198 8.88 -8.02 -11.97
N PRO A 199 8.70 -6.73 -12.30
CA PRO A 199 9.82 -5.81 -12.42
C PRO A 199 10.39 -5.50 -11.03
N GLN A 200 11.72 -5.45 -10.94
CA GLN A 200 12.38 -4.89 -9.77
C GLN A 200 12.29 -3.36 -9.85
N LEU A 201 11.19 -2.82 -9.37
CA LEU A 201 11.02 -1.39 -9.25
C LEU A 201 11.60 -0.96 -7.90
N ALA A 202 12.64 -0.16 -7.94
CA ALA A 202 13.10 0.52 -6.75
C ALA A 202 12.02 1.53 -6.35
N VAL A 203 11.24 1.19 -5.33
CA VAL A 203 10.37 2.15 -4.64
C VAL A 203 11.25 3.05 -3.79
N GLY A 204 11.98 3.90 -4.44
CA GLY A 204 12.83 4.91 -3.85
C GLY A 204 12.91 6.06 -4.83
N ASP A 205 12.96 7.24 -4.30
CA ASP A 205 13.21 8.44 -5.08
C ASP A 205 14.64 8.37 -5.66
N ASN A 206 14.81 7.55 -6.71
CA ASN A 206 16.07 7.38 -7.44
C ASN A 206 16.42 8.65 -8.26
N ARG A 207 15.74 9.77 -7.98
CA ARG A 207 16.19 11.04 -8.51
C ARG A 207 17.52 11.39 -7.85
N PRO A 208 18.54 11.75 -8.65
CA PRO A 208 19.79 12.17 -8.07
C PRO A 208 19.52 13.33 -7.10
N LEU A 209 19.96 13.18 -5.85
CA LEU A 209 19.87 14.26 -4.87
C LEU A 209 20.75 15.42 -5.37
N THR A 210 20.11 16.48 -5.84
CA THR A 210 20.82 17.70 -6.25
C THR A 210 20.92 18.62 -5.04
N LEU A 211 22.10 18.73 -4.48
CA LEU A 211 22.41 19.68 -3.41
C LEU A 211 22.91 20.99 -4.03
N THR A 212 22.11 22.04 -3.92
CA THR A 212 22.53 23.39 -4.35
C THR A 212 23.10 24.12 -3.16
N VAL A 213 24.41 24.33 -3.15
CA VAL A 213 25.11 25.13 -2.13
C VAL A 213 25.35 26.51 -2.72
N VAL A 214 24.93 27.57 -2.00
CA VAL A 214 25.17 28.95 -2.41
C VAL A 214 26.68 29.20 -2.36
N ASP A 215 27.23 29.80 -3.39
CA ASP A 215 28.68 30.03 -3.60
C ASP A 215 29.38 30.64 -2.37
N THR A 216 28.73 31.57 -1.67
CA THR A 216 29.23 32.16 -0.43
C THR A 216 29.38 31.20 0.74
N ARG A 217 28.81 29.99 0.68
CA ARG A 217 28.86 28.94 1.71
C ARG A 217 29.61 27.68 1.24
N ALA A 218 30.00 27.62 -0.02
CA ALA A 218 30.75 26.51 -0.61
C ALA A 218 32.25 26.62 -0.28
N THR A 219 32.58 26.56 1.01
CA THR A 219 34.00 26.49 1.43
C THR A 219 34.51 25.07 1.28
N GLU A 220 35.84 24.91 1.10
CA GLU A 220 36.49 23.58 1.02
C GLU A 220 36.15 22.72 2.24
N GLU A 221 36.00 23.34 3.41
CA GLU A 221 35.66 22.66 4.65
C GLU A 221 34.23 22.10 4.63
N VAL A 222 33.25 22.86 4.12
CA VAL A 222 31.86 22.43 3.98
C VAL A 222 31.72 21.32 2.95
N VAL A 223 32.46 21.41 1.86
CA VAL A 223 32.51 20.36 0.83
C VAL A 223 33.10 19.07 1.38
N ALA A 224 34.18 19.14 2.15
CA ALA A 224 34.79 17.97 2.79
C ALA A 224 33.88 17.33 3.84
N GLN A 225 33.20 18.13 4.65
CA GLN A 225 32.20 17.62 5.63
C GLN A 225 31.02 16.93 4.94
N LEU A 226 30.55 17.46 3.81
CA LEU A 226 29.50 16.88 3.01
C LEU A 226 29.93 15.54 2.41
N ASP A 227 31.16 15.48 1.83
CA ASP A 227 31.69 14.22 1.28
C ASP A 227 31.84 13.15 2.36
N GLU A 228 32.31 13.51 3.55
CA GLU A 228 32.40 12.59 4.68
C GLU A 228 31.03 12.09 5.14
N LEU A 229 30.03 12.97 5.18
CA LEU A 229 28.65 12.62 5.54
C LEU A 229 28.04 11.66 4.51
N LEU A 230 28.22 11.92 3.23
CA LEU A 230 27.74 11.04 2.15
C LEU A 230 28.43 9.66 2.17
N ARG A 231 29.71 9.61 2.49
CA ARG A 231 30.44 8.33 2.65
C ARG A 231 29.97 7.51 3.86
N ARG A 232 29.49 8.16 4.92
CA ARG A 232 28.93 7.48 6.10
C ARG A 232 27.52 6.94 5.84
N HIS A 233 26.83 7.48 4.84
CA HIS A 233 25.47 7.08 4.46
C HIS A 233 25.41 6.79 2.95
N PRO A 234 26.05 5.69 2.50
CA PRO A 234 26.24 5.42 1.07
C PRO A 234 24.94 5.18 0.30
N GLY A 235 23.78 5.04 0.95
CA GLY A 235 22.55 4.69 0.27
C GLY A 235 22.66 3.32 -0.43
N GLU A 236 21.55 2.81 -0.93
CA GLU A 236 21.50 1.58 -1.76
C GLU A 236 21.65 1.94 -3.26
N SER A 237 22.64 2.71 -3.65
CA SER A 237 22.94 2.91 -5.06
C SER A 237 24.20 2.14 -5.42
N GLU A 238 24.04 1.12 -6.29
CA GLU A 238 25.15 0.60 -7.09
C GLU A 238 25.60 1.64 -8.11
#